data_6bc844896c5ddb5e960d42c4542c70ad
#
_entry.id   6bc844896c5ddb5e960d42c4542c70ad
#
_cell.length_a   1.000
_cell.length_b   1.000
_cell.length_c   1.000
_cell.angle_alpha   90.00
_cell.angle_beta   90.00
_cell.angle_gamma   90.00
#
_symmetry.space_group_name_H-M   'P 1'
#
loop_
_entity.id
_entity.type
_entity.pdbx_description
1 polymer ?
#
loop_
_entity_poly.entity_id
_entity_poly.type
_entity_poly.pdbx_seq_one_letter_code
_entity_poly.pdbx_strand_id
1 'polypeptide(L)'
;MDRAIRFSIGCLALVPAALCAQSTPAQSTSESGEFACRPLSCSTLVPSRTVDDKSTNDCGYRNGNEWWVDYVGGSLLWSDKPVSKPVIVALFDDGALTSHVELRNRLWTNEAEANGKPGIDDDGNGYIDDIHGWDFVDDDPDVSPQGECVGRASHGTFMASLIAAERNNGAGIAAAGSDGARVMVLRVVGCGGRAKDQLNPERLIRALDYAQKMGARVMSFSAHWSTTTPELDAAFARVADAPSPNPGDPGAIVVASVPNKGEAAAGYPAAYPFRRIVRAVPIGNDNIISPGTSAAPPGLNFGSPSACVLGASAGTLGYRIEHGSSNSTAILSGLLAGLWASAPYARFGADEFLAKVVRDRMSRTTRRSQPDLRGDYPKGVPLADACTLATKRRSASVCLEPGQEQGRSQ
;
A
#
# COMPACT_ATOMS: atom_id res chain seq x y z
N MET A 1 -0.79 -33.16 10.18
CA MET A 1 -2.20 -32.65 10.24
C MET A 1 -2.13 -31.18 9.90
N ASP A 2 -2.23 -30.90 8.61
CA ASP A 2 -2.13 -29.55 8.07
C ASP A 2 -3.35 -28.73 8.47
N ARG A 3 -3.16 -27.78 9.37
CA ARG A 3 -4.17 -26.75 9.61
C ARG A 3 -4.00 -25.65 8.56
N ALA A 4 -4.78 -25.73 7.51
CA ALA A 4 -4.88 -24.65 6.53
C ALA A 4 -5.37 -23.38 7.24
N ILE A 5 -4.58 -22.33 7.18
CA ILE A 5 -4.96 -20.99 7.62
C ILE A 5 -5.84 -20.40 6.54
N ARG A 6 -7.10 -20.11 6.86
CA ARG A 6 -8.01 -19.48 5.90
C ARG A 6 -7.59 -18.03 5.68
N PHE A 7 -7.21 -17.73 4.46
CA PHE A 7 -6.94 -16.41 3.98
C PHE A 7 -8.24 -15.69 3.62
N SER A 8 -8.45 -14.56 4.20
CA SER A 8 -9.48 -13.64 3.73
C SER A 8 -8.77 -12.44 3.13
N ILE A 9 -8.53 -12.50 1.82
CA ILE A 9 -8.31 -11.27 1.06
C ILE A 9 -9.58 -10.46 1.23
N GLY A 10 -9.46 -9.23 1.68
CA GLY A 10 -10.58 -8.30 1.80
C GLY A 10 -11.10 -7.88 0.42
N CYS A 11 -11.35 -8.87 -0.44
CA CYS A 11 -11.98 -8.69 -1.74
C CYS A 11 -13.47 -8.91 -1.59
N LEU A 12 -14.25 -7.96 -2.08
CA LEU A 12 -15.68 -7.99 -2.28
C LEU A 12 -16.55 -8.17 -1.03
N ALA A 13 -16.66 -7.13 -0.20
CA ALA A 13 -17.96 -6.83 0.33
C ALA A 13 -18.75 -6.18 -0.83
N LEU A 14 -19.64 -6.93 -1.45
CA LEU A 14 -20.74 -6.38 -2.23
C LEU A 14 -21.58 -5.52 -1.28
N VAL A 15 -21.25 -4.26 -1.16
CA VAL A 15 -22.18 -3.25 -0.67
C VAL A 15 -23.25 -3.16 -1.76
N PRO A 16 -24.56 -3.21 -1.42
CA PRO A 16 -25.60 -3.15 -2.44
C PRO A 16 -25.38 -1.93 -3.32
N ALA A 17 -25.51 -2.13 -4.62
CA ALA A 17 -25.25 -1.20 -5.73
C ALA A 17 -26.11 0.08 -5.75
N ALA A 18 -26.62 0.53 -4.61
CA ALA A 18 -27.44 1.73 -4.49
C ALA A 18 -26.66 3.03 -4.37
N LEU A 19 -25.32 2.98 -4.26
CA LEU A 19 -24.47 4.18 -4.07
C LEU A 19 -23.42 4.42 -5.16
N CYS A 20 -23.30 3.52 -6.16
CA CYS A 20 -22.54 3.78 -7.39
C CYS A 20 -23.47 3.66 -8.58
N ALA A 21 -23.98 4.78 -9.08
CA ALA A 21 -24.82 4.81 -10.25
C ALA A 21 -24.08 4.31 -11.49
N GLN A 22 -24.60 3.25 -12.07
CA GLN A 22 -24.52 2.76 -13.45
C GLN A 22 -23.29 3.16 -14.28
N SER A 23 -22.33 2.27 -14.35
CA SER A 23 -21.38 2.21 -15.45
C SER A 23 -22.04 1.56 -16.66
N THR A 24 -22.27 2.30 -17.72
CA THR A 24 -22.58 1.74 -19.04
C THR A 24 -21.39 0.93 -19.55
N PRO A 25 -21.62 -0.23 -20.22
CA PRO A 25 -20.52 -1.04 -20.73
C PRO A 25 -19.73 -0.28 -21.80
N ALA A 26 -18.41 -0.27 -21.65
CA ALA A 26 -17.50 0.30 -22.63
C ALA A 26 -17.57 -0.50 -23.92
N GLN A 27 -17.93 0.15 -25.02
CA GLN A 27 -17.73 -0.37 -26.36
C GLN A 27 -16.22 -0.37 -26.67
N SER A 28 -15.71 -1.54 -27.06
CA SER A 28 -14.36 -1.71 -27.54
C SER A 28 -14.17 -1.00 -28.89
N THR A 29 -13.33 0.01 -28.94
CA THR A 29 -12.69 0.45 -30.18
C THR A 29 -11.19 0.45 -30.00
N SER A 30 -10.52 -0.40 -30.74
CA SER A 30 -9.08 -0.38 -30.98
C SER A 30 -8.71 0.92 -31.67
N GLU A 31 -7.82 1.72 -31.08
CA GLU A 31 -6.82 2.46 -31.82
C GLU A 31 -5.86 3.19 -30.87
N SER A 32 -4.63 3.23 -31.34
CA SER A 32 -3.42 3.80 -30.79
C SER A 32 -3.54 5.12 -29.99
N GLY A 33 -2.98 5.14 -28.77
CA GLY A 33 -2.11 6.23 -28.41
C GLY A 33 -2.64 7.30 -27.46
N GLU A 34 -3.92 7.37 -27.06
CA GLU A 34 -4.36 8.27 -25.99
C GLU A 34 -5.21 7.51 -24.99
N PHE A 35 -4.62 7.19 -23.84
CA PHE A 35 -5.40 6.77 -22.67
C PHE A 35 -6.20 7.98 -22.19
N ALA A 36 -7.39 8.15 -22.76
CA ALA A 36 -8.32 9.16 -22.33
C ALA A 36 -8.75 8.86 -20.90
N CYS A 37 -8.29 9.64 -19.94
CA CYS A 37 -8.80 9.65 -18.59
C CYS A 37 -10.26 10.09 -18.63
N ARG A 38 -11.17 9.13 -18.68
CA ARG A 38 -12.58 9.42 -18.48
C ARG A 38 -12.84 9.67 -17.00
N PRO A 39 -13.64 10.68 -16.63
CA PRO A 39 -14.06 10.86 -15.25
C PRO A 39 -14.74 9.60 -14.77
N LEU A 40 -14.13 8.91 -13.79
CA LEU A 40 -14.75 7.79 -13.11
C LEU A 40 -15.65 8.39 -12.03
N SER A 41 -16.94 8.22 -12.16
CA SER A 41 -17.90 8.83 -11.24
C SER A 41 -18.08 8.02 -9.97
N CYS A 42 -17.31 8.29 -8.95
CA CYS A 42 -17.77 8.17 -7.57
C CYS A 42 -18.44 9.50 -7.18
N SER A 43 -19.57 9.78 -7.81
CA SER A 43 -20.14 11.12 -7.98
C SER A 43 -20.70 11.80 -6.73
N THR A 44 -20.58 11.21 -5.54
CA THR A 44 -21.14 11.81 -4.33
C THR A 44 -20.17 11.97 -3.18
N LEU A 45 -18.94 11.46 -3.27
CA LEU A 45 -18.01 11.42 -2.14
C LEU A 45 -16.67 12.13 -2.38
N VAL A 46 -16.40 12.56 -3.59
CA VAL A 46 -15.13 13.25 -3.91
C VAL A 46 -15.42 14.70 -4.23
N PRO A 47 -14.93 15.66 -3.45
CA PRO A 47 -14.97 17.05 -3.85
C PRO A 47 -14.26 17.20 -5.19
N SER A 48 -14.95 17.71 -6.20
CA SER A 48 -14.35 18.12 -7.46
C SER A 48 -13.36 19.25 -7.18
N ARG A 49 -12.12 18.90 -6.90
CA ARG A 49 -11.02 19.85 -6.81
C ARG A 49 -10.37 19.88 -8.18
N THR A 50 -10.55 20.94 -8.91
CA THR A 50 -9.67 21.29 -10.04
C THR A 50 -8.33 21.66 -9.43
N VAL A 51 -7.41 20.72 -9.38
CA VAL A 51 -6.05 20.99 -8.93
C VAL A 51 -5.34 21.63 -10.13
N ASP A 52 -5.19 22.94 -10.09
CA ASP A 52 -4.31 23.68 -11.02
C ASP A 52 -2.84 23.44 -10.60
N ASP A 53 -2.51 22.19 -10.36
CA ASP A 53 -1.22 21.76 -9.86
C ASP A 53 -0.45 21.09 -11.00
N LYS A 54 0.67 21.73 -11.36
CA LYS A 54 1.63 21.23 -12.35
C LYS A 54 2.58 20.17 -11.76
N SER A 55 2.30 19.65 -10.57
CA SER A 55 3.16 18.68 -9.87
C SER A 55 3.24 17.34 -10.59
N THR A 56 2.24 17.02 -11.40
CA THR A 56 2.23 15.79 -12.22
C THR A 56 1.41 15.98 -13.50
N ASN A 57 1.74 15.20 -14.55
CA ASN A 57 0.97 15.13 -15.79
C ASN A 57 -0.03 13.97 -15.81
N ASP A 58 -0.14 13.18 -14.71
CA ASP A 58 -0.98 12.01 -14.61
C ASP A 58 -2.45 12.42 -14.48
N CYS A 59 -3.27 11.88 -15.34
CA CYS A 59 -4.61 12.39 -15.53
C CYS A 59 -5.58 12.00 -14.40
N GLY A 60 -5.37 10.90 -13.69
CA GLY A 60 -6.14 10.53 -12.51
C GLY A 60 -6.05 11.60 -11.43
N TYR A 61 -4.83 12.07 -11.14
CA TYR A 61 -4.60 13.15 -10.19
C TYR A 61 -5.16 14.48 -10.68
N ARG A 62 -4.84 14.87 -11.91
CA ARG A 62 -5.30 16.15 -12.50
C ARG A 62 -6.82 16.27 -12.59
N ASN A 63 -7.52 15.16 -12.77
CA ASN A 63 -8.98 15.10 -12.79
C ASN A 63 -9.63 14.97 -11.40
N GLY A 64 -8.83 15.00 -10.33
CA GLY A 64 -9.31 14.89 -8.95
C GLY A 64 -9.77 13.48 -8.55
N ASN A 65 -9.45 12.46 -9.36
CA ASN A 65 -9.84 11.07 -9.06
C ASN A 65 -8.94 10.40 -8.02
N GLU A 66 -7.81 11.02 -7.70
CA GLU A 66 -6.85 10.54 -6.69
C GLU A 66 -6.90 11.40 -5.41
N TRP A 67 -8.10 11.68 -4.92
CA TRP A 67 -8.33 12.44 -3.70
C TRP A 67 -7.46 11.98 -2.53
N TRP A 68 -7.15 10.68 -2.51
CA TRP A 68 -6.43 10.01 -1.44
C TRP A 68 -4.96 10.45 -1.33
N VAL A 69 -4.33 10.86 -2.43
CA VAL A 69 -2.93 11.32 -2.43
C VAL A 69 -2.79 12.60 -1.61
N ASP A 70 -3.62 13.61 -1.92
CA ASP A 70 -3.59 14.88 -1.18
C ASP A 70 -4.13 14.72 0.24
N TYR A 71 -5.08 13.80 0.42
CA TYR A 71 -5.63 13.51 1.74
C TYR A 71 -4.55 13.07 2.74
N VAL A 72 -3.58 12.26 2.33
CA VAL A 72 -2.43 11.86 3.15
C VAL A 72 -1.24 12.83 3.01
N GLY A 73 -1.36 13.90 2.26
CA GLY A 73 -0.26 14.82 1.98
C GLY A 73 0.85 14.20 1.10
N GLY A 74 0.51 13.18 0.32
CA GLY A 74 1.46 12.44 -0.51
C GLY A 74 2.12 13.29 -1.58
N SER A 75 1.38 14.22 -2.19
CA SER A 75 1.93 15.16 -3.19
C SER A 75 3.06 16.04 -2.66
N LEU A 76 3.13 16.27 -1.34
CA LEU A 76 4.22 17.01 -0.70
C LEU A 76 5.56 16.26 -0.67
N LEU A 77 5.53 14.94 -0.90
CA LEU A 77 6.72 14.09 -0.97
C LEU A 77 7.30 14.05 -2.38
N TRP A 78 6.56 14.48 -3.39
CA TRP A 78 7.01 14.47 -4.77
C TRP A 78 8.14 15.46 -4.99
N SER A 79 9.12 15.04 -5.76
CA SER A 79 10.33 15.81 -6.03
C SER A 79 10.70 15.71 -7.50
N ASP A 80 11.09 16.86 -8.10
CA ASP A 80 11.67 16.86 -9.45
C ASP A 80 13.11 16.37 -9.48
N LYS A 81 13.68 16.11 -8.31
CA LYS A 81 15.03 15.54 -8.19
C LYS A 81 14.93 14.05 -7.91
N PRO A 82 15.70 13.21 -8.60
CA PRO A 82 15.75 11.78 -8.32
C PRO A 82 16.08 11.50 -6.84
N VAL A 83 15.35 10.58 -6.24
CA VAL A 83 15.65 10.07 -4.91
C VAL A 83 16.84 9.12 -5.02
N SER A 84 17.93 9.42 -4.33
CA SER A 84 19.19 8.67 -4.46
C SER A 84 19.12 7.25 -3.90
N LYS A 85 18.27 7.03 -2.89
CA LYS A 85 18.06 5.73 -2.25
C LYS A 85 16.56 5.51 -2.00
N PRO A 86 15.84 4.98 -2.96
CA PRO A 86 14.45 4.59 -2.75
C PRO A 86 14.34 3.54 -1.66
N VAL A 87 13.22 3.53 -0.95
CA VAL A 87 12.88 2.52 0.04
C VAL A 87 12.24 1.32 -0.65
N ILE A 88 12.74 0.13 -0.38
CA ILE A 88 12.15 -1.11 -0.88
C ILE A 88 10.93 -1.44 -0.04
N VAL A 89 9.78 -1.57 -0.71
CA VAL A 89 8.52 -2.02 -0.13
C VAL A 89 8.25 -3.45 -0.60
N ALA A 90 8.38 -4.42 0.28
CA ALA A 90 7.99 -5.80 -0.02
C ALA A 90 6.47 -5.92 0.05
N LEU A 91 5.85 -6.28 -1.05
CA LEU A 91 4.41 -6.49 -1.20
C LEU A 91 4.10 -7.99 -1.11
N PHE A 92 3.45 -8.41 -0.04
CA PHE A 92 3.02 -9.79 0.19
C PHE A 92 1.58 -9.97 -0.31
N ASP A 93 1.41 -10.46 -1.55
CA ASP A 93 0.12 -10.48 -2.23
C ASP A 93 0.01 -11.63 -3.26
N ASP A 94 -0.90 -11.50 -4.23
CA ASP A 94 -1.17 -12.48 -5.30
C ASP A 94 -0.31 -12.29 -6.57
N GLY A 95 0.75 -11.48 -6.49
CA GLY A 95 1.59 -11.08 -7.62
C GLY A 95 1.24 -9.69 -8.14
N ALA A 96 2.02 -9.16 -9.08
CA ALA A 96 1.75 -7.89 -9.73
C ALA A 96 2.12 -7.91 -11.22
N LEU A 97 1.34 -7.23 -12.07
CA LEU A 97 1.63 -7.11 -13.50
C LEU A 97 2.83 -6.19 -13.71
N THR A 98 4.01 -6.78 -13.83
CA THR A 98 5.29 -6.08 -13.93
C THR A 98 5.40 -5.16 -15.15
N SER A 99 4.69 -5.50 -16.23
CA SER A 99 4.66 -4.72 -17.48
C SER A 99 3.67 -3.54 -17.46
N HIS A 100 2.87 -3.37 -16.39
CA HIS A 100 1.94 -2.26 -16.30
C HIS A 100 2.65 -0.91 -16.35
N VAL A 101 2.10 0.06 -17.10
CA VAL A 101 2.72 1.39 -17.31
C VAL A 101 3.05 2.11 -16.01
N GLU A 102 2.24 1.90 -14.95
CA GLU A 102 2.45 2.49 -13.63
C GLU A 102 3.56 1.80 -12.80
N LEU A 103 3.93 0.56 -13.17
CA LEU A 103 4.78 -0.28 -12.32
C LEU A 103 6.16 -0.56 -12.92
N ARG A 104 6.27 -0.70 -14.22
CA ARG A 104 7.48 -1.16 -14.91
C ARG A 104 8.78 -0.45 -14.51
N ASN A 105 8.70 0.84 -14.14
CA ASN A 105 9.83 1.64 -13.67
C ASN A 105 9.84 1.83 -12.14
N ARG A 106 8.92 1.16 -11.42
CA ARG A 106 8.72 1.30 -9.97
C ARG A 106 8.95 0.00 -9.21
N LEU A 107 9.28 -1.06 -9.92
CA LEU A 107 9.68 -2.30 -9.29
C LEU A 107 11.08 -2.18 -8.69
N TRP A 108 11.29 -2.90 -7.60
CA TRP A 108 12.63 -3.21 -7.14
C TRP A 108 13.31 -4.13 -8.15
N THR A 109 14.61 -3.99 -8.29
CA THR A 109 15.41 -4.84 -9.18
C THR A 109 16.55 -5.45 -8.38
N ASN A 110 16.67 -6.77 -8.42
CA ASN A 110 17.88 -7.46 -8.03
C ASN A 110 18.92 -7.27 -9.14
N GLU A 111 19.84 -6.34 -8.93
CA GLU A 111 20.82 -5.96 -9.96
C GLU A 111 21.79 -7.10 -10.29
N ALA A 112 22.05 -8.02 -9.36
CA ALA A 112 22.88 -9.18 -9.61
C ALA A 112 22.25 -10.13 -10.63
N GLU A 113 20.95 -10.44 -10.42
CA GLU A 113 20.18 -11.29 -11.31
C GLU A 113 19.88 -10.59 -12.64
N ALA A 114 19.49 -9.32 -12.62
CA ALA A 114 19.16 -8.55 -13.83
C ALA A 114 20.36 -8.40 -14.80
N ASN A 115 21.59 -8.34 -14.26
CA ASN A 115 22.83 -8.25 -15.04
C ASN A 115 23.58 -9.59 -15.11
N GLY A 116 23.02 -10.63 -14.52
CA GLY A 116 23.59 -11.96 -14.41
C GLY A 116 23.35 -12.85 -15.62
N LYS A 117 23.40 -14.15 -15.41
CA LYS A 117 23.18 -15.16 -16.44
C LYS A 117 21.83 -15.83 -16.25
N PRO A 118 20.93 -15.81 -17.24
CA PRO A 118 19.65 -16.49 -17.10
C PRO A 118 19.80 -17.96 -16.66
N GLY A 119 19.03 -18.35 -15.65
CA GLY A 119 19.03 -19.68 -15.07
C GLY A 119 20.13 -19.93 -14.03
N ILE A 120 20.84 -18.89 -13.59
CA ILE A 120 21.86 -18.95 -12.54
C ILE A 120 21.44 -18.04 -11.38
N ASP A 121 21.62 -18.48 -10.15
CA ASP A 121 21.54 -17.66 -8.94
C ASP A 121 22.87 -16.90 -8.80
N ASP A 122 22.92 -15.69 -9.37
CA ASP A 122 24.16 -14.91 -9.48
C ASP A 122 24.57 -14.24 -8.16
N ASP A 123 23.65 -14.04 -7.22
CA ASP A 123 23.93 -13.47 -5.88
C ASP A 123 24.03 -14.53 -4.77
N GLY A 124 23.74 -15.80 -5.07
CA GLY A 124 23.82 -16.92 -4.12
C GLY A 124 22.75 -16.82 -3.02
N ASN A 125 21.60 -16.21 -3.33
CA ASN A 125 20.54 -16.03 -2.36
C ASN A 125 19.62 -17.25 -2.23
N GLY A 126 19.67 -18.18 -3.18
CA GLY A 126 18.86 -19.40 -3.27
C GLY A 126 17.65 -19.26 -4.19
N TYR A 127 17.53 -18.15 -4.94
CA TYR A 127 16.42 -17.82 -5.82
C TYR A 127 16.96 -17.40 -7.19
N ILE A 128 16.75 -18.25 -8.21
CA ILE A 128 17.30 -18.06 -9.57
C ILE A 128 16.47 -17.02 -10.33
N ASP A 129 17.11 -16.02 -10.94
CA ASP A 129 16.48 -14.98 -11.76
C ASP A 129 15.39 -14.16 -11.01
N ASP A 130 15.53 -13.94 -9.71
CA ASP A 130 14.57 -13.22 -8.85
C ASP A 130 14.60 -11.69 -9.06
N ILE A 131 14.54 -11.25 -10.31
CA ILE A 131 14.79 -9.86 -10.73
C ILE A 131 13.88 -8.84 -10.02
N HIS A 132 12.58 -9.15 -9.83
CA HIS A 132 11.62 -8.24 -9.22
C HIS A 132 10.99 -8.77 -7.92
N GLY A 133 11.50 -9.87 -7.39
CA GLY A 133 10.99 -10.61 -6.24
C GLY A 133 10.85 -12.10 -6.58
N TRP A 134 9.96 -12.80 -5.87
CA TRP A 134 9.82 -14.24 -6.01
C TRP A 134 8.36 -14.70 -5.88
N ASP A 135 8.01 -15.71 -6.68
CA ASP A 135 6.75 -16.44 -6.52
C ASP A 135 6.93 -17.62 -5.56
N PHE A 136 6.49 -17.41 -4.30
CA PHE A 136 6.51 -18.46 -3.28
C PHE A 136 5.38 -19.46 -3.41
N VAL A 137 4.42 -19.28 -4.32
CA VAL A 137 3.31 -20.23 -4.56
C VAL A 137 3.75 -21.33 -5.51
N ASP A 138 4.38 -20.95 -6.61
CA ASP A 138 4.84 -21.86 -7.66
C ASP A 138 6.36 -22.11 -7.62
N ASP A 139 7.08 -21.38 -6.73
CA ASP A 139 8.52 -21.47 -6.45
C ASP A 139 9.37 -21.16 -7.68
N ASP A 140 9.07 -20.02 -8.33
CA ASP A 140 9.73 -19.55 -9.54
C ASP A 140 9.86 -18.01 -9.58
N PRO A 141 10.60 -17.42 -10.55
CA PRO A 141 10.80 -15.97 -10.64
C PRO A 141 9.63 -15.19 -11.24
N ASP A 142 8.57 -15.83 -11.74
CA ASP A 142 7.45 -15.14 -12.37
C ASP A 142 6.47 -14.61 -11.32
N VAL A 143 6.71 -13.39 -10.89
CA VAL A 143 5.88 -12.68 -9.91
C VAL A 143 4.58 -12.10 -10.50
N SER A 144 4.28 -12.36 -11.76
CA SER A 144 3.06 -11.87 -12.41
C SER A 144 1.82 -12.59 -11.87
N PRO A 145 0.62 -11.95 -11.99
CA PRO A 145 -0.64 -12.62 -11.64
C PRO A 145 -0.85 -13.86 -12.50
N GLN A 146 -1.17 -14.99 -11.90
CA GLN A 146 -1.31 -16.27 -12.62
C GLN A 146 -2.71 -16.86 -12.48
N GLY A 147 -3.07 -17.76 -13.41
CA GLY A 147 -4.32 -18.51 -13.38
C GLY A 147 -5.55 -17.61 -13.41
N GLU A 148 -6.45 -17.77 -12.45
CA GLU A 148 -7.68 -16.97 -12.37
C GLU A 148 -7.44 -15.50 -12.01
N CYS A 149 -6.27 -15.14 -11.47
CA CYS A 149 -5.89 -13.75 -11.22
C CYS A 149 -5.70 -12.96 -12.52
N VAL A 150 -5.30 -13.60 -13.61
CA VAL A 150 -5.10 -12.95 -14.91
C VAL A 150 -6.41 -12.46 -15.50
N GLY A 151 -7.49 -13.24 -15.40
CA GLY A 151 -8.83 -12.90 -15.89
C GLY A 151 -9.64 -12.00 -14.96
N ARG A 152 -9.20 -11.89 -13.71
CA ARG A 152 -9.71 -10.95 -12.71
C ARG A 152 -8.66 -9.89 -12.51
N ALA A 153 -9.06 -8.70 -12.07
CA ALA A 153 -8.07 -7.71 -11.70
C ALA A 153 -7.24 -8.23 -10.51
N SER A 154 -5.93 -8.46 -10.69
CA SER A 154 -5.04 -8.88 -9.61
C SER A 154 -5.10 -7.87 -8.46
N HIS A 155 -5.23 -8.38 -7.25
CA HIS A 155 -5.21 -7.55 -6.04
C HIS A 155 -3.83 -6.91 -5.85
N GLY A 156 -2.75 -7.69 -5.98
CA GLY A 156 -1.40 -7.18 -5.81
C GLY A 156 -0.98 -6.13 -6.85
N THR A 157 -1.45 -6.23 -8.12
CA THR A 157 -1.23 -5.15 -9.11
C THR A 157 -1.84 -3.83 -8.63
N PHE A 158 -3.07 -3.89 -8.10
CA PHE A 158 -3.74 -2.72 -7.55
C PHE A 158 -2.98 -2.16 -6.35
N MET A 159 -2.60 -3.01 -5.39
CA MET A 159 -1.82 -2.61 -4.21
C MET A 159 -0.46 -2.02 -4.59
N ALA A 160 0.28 -2.64 -5.51
CA ALA A 160 1.57 -2.14 -6.00
C ALA A 160 1.44 -0.72 -6.55
N SER A 161 0.37 -0.44 -7.29
CA SER A 161 0.12 0.89 -7.85
C SER A 161 -0.19 1.94 -6.78
N LEU A 162 -0.92 1.60 -5.73
CA LEU A 162 -1.16 2.51 -4.61
C LEU A 162 0.12 2.81 -3.80
N ILE A 163 1.06 1.86 -3.77
CA ILE A 163 2.35 2.04 -3.10
C ILE A 163 3.24 3.00 -3.90
N ALA A 164 3.39 2.78 -5.22
CA ALA A 164 4.48 3.40 -5.98
C ALA A 164 4.17 3.69 -7.45
N ALA A 165 2.90 3.83 -7.87
CA ALA A 165 2.60 4.20 -9.26
C ALA A 165 3.46 5.36 -9.76
N GLU A 166 3.92 5.26 -11.00
CA GLU A 166 4.89 6.19 -11.58
C GLU A 166 4.28 7.56 -11.85
N ARG A 167 4.79 8.58 -11.20
CA ARG A 167 4.44 9.96 -11.43
C ARG A 167 5.06 10.50 -12.74
N ASN A 168 4.37 11.38 -13.43
CA ASN A 168 4.81 12.04 -14.66
C ASN A 168 5.03 11.10 -15.85
N ASN A 169 4.32 9.97 -15.91
CA ASN A 169 4.33 9.08 -17.05
C ASN A 169 3.25 9.42 -18.11
N GLY A 170 2.41 10.44 -17.83
CA GLY A 170 1.31 10.88 -18.70
C GLY A 170 0.10 9.97 -18.68
N ALA A 171 0.06 9.00 -17.79
CA ALA A 171 -1.01 8.01 -17.67
C ALA A 171 -1.59 7.98 -16.25
N GLY A 172 -2.76 7.41 -16.11
CA GLY A 172 -3.46 7.01 -14.88
C GLY A 172 -3.15 7.79 -13.61
N ILE A 173 -2.35 7.21 -12.72
CA ILE A 173 -2.23 7.62 -11.33
C ILE A 173 -0.79 7.91 -10.89
N ALA A 174 -0.66 8.67 -9.79
CA ALA A 174 0.62 8.97 -9.13
C ALA A 174 0.54 8.65 -7.63
N ALA A 175 1.28 7.68 -7.15
CA ALA A 175 1.23 7.30 -5.74
C ALA A 175 2.01 8.27 -4.84
N ALA A 176 1.65 8.31 -3.54
CA ALA A 176 2.41 9.06 -2.54
C ALA A 176 3.88 8.61 -2.44
N GLY A 177 4.15 7.32 -2.68
CA GLY A 177 5.48 6.72 -2.69
C GLY A 177 6.22 6.82 -4.02
N SER A 178 5.64 7.37 -5.09
CA SER A 178 6.14 7.32 -6.48
C SER A 178 7.65 7.52 -6.61
N ASP A 179 8.20 8.60 -6.06
CA ASP A 179 9.62 8.92 -6.21
C ASP A 179 10.49 8.16 -5.22
N GLY A 180 9.96 7.86 -4.03
CA GLY A 180 10.71 7.34 -2.88
C GLY A 180 10.61 5.83 -2.67
N ALA A 181 9.73 5.11 -3.36
CA ALA A 181 9.52 3.68 -3.19
C ALA A 181 9.91 2.85 -4.41
N ARG A 182 10.28 1.58 -4.16
CA ARG A 182 10.39 0.51 -5.16
C ARG A 182 9.67 -0.71 -4.62
N VAL A 183 8.82 -1.33 -5.42
CA VAL A 183 8.02 -2.48 -5.02
C VAL A 183 8.75 -3.78 -5.33
N MET A 184 9.06 -4.55 -4.30
CA MET A 184 9.49 -5.94 -4.38
C MET A 184 8.25 -6.82 -4.32
N VAL A 185 7.99 -7.61 -5.35
CA VAL A 185 6.76 -8.40 -5.44
C VAL A 185 7.01 -9.79 -4.88
N LEU A 186 6.26 -10.16 -3.84
CA LEU A 186 6.32 -11.47 -3.22
C LEU A 186 4.94 -12.13 -3.37
N ARG A 187 4.84 -13.05 -4.33
CA ARG A 187 3.61 -13.79 -4.53
C ARG A 187 3.52 -14.91 -3.48
N VAL A 188 2.69 -14.69 -2.46
CA VAL A 188 2.54 -15.60 -1.32
C VAL A 188 1.17 -16.29 -1.28
N VAL A 189 0.26 -15.88 -2.15
CA VAL A 189 -1.11 -16.41 -2.26
C VAL A 189 -1.51 -16.47 -3.73
N GLY A 190 -2.29 -17.49 -4.09
CA GLY A 190 -2.88 -17.62 -5.42
C GLY A 190 -4.37 -17.32 -5.44
N CYS A 191 -4.99 -17.28 -6.63
CA CYS A 191 -6.39 -16.92 -6.83
C CYS A 191 -7.32 -18.09 -7.14
N GLY A 192 -6.78 -19.27 -7.42
CA GLY A 192 -7.56 -20.39 -7.98
C GLY A 192 -8.34 -21.22 -6.97
N GLY A 193 -8.26 -20.91 -5.67
CA GLY A 193 -8.92 -21.68 -4.61
C GLY A 193 -8.34 -23.08 -4.39
N ARG A 194 -7.21 -23.42 -5.03
CA ARG A 194 -6.47 -24.66 -4.81
C ARG A 194 -5.78 -24.61 -3.44
N ALA A 195 -5.45 -25.78 -2.87
CA ALA A 195 -4.73 -25.84 -1.58
C ALA A 195 -3.43 -25.04 -1.61
N LYS A 196 -2.68 -25.06 -2.74
CA LYS A 196 -1.45 -24.29 -2.92
C LYS A 196 -1.69 -22.76 -3.01
N ASP A 197 -2.90 -22.33 -3.35
CA ASP A 197 -3.24 -20.93 -3.46
C ASP A 197 -3.53 -20.29 -2.08
N GLN A 198 -3.73 -21.13 -1.05
CA GLN A 198 -3.95 -20.66 0.31
C GLN A 198 -2.64 -20.17 0.94
N LEU A 199 -2.73 -19.20 1.83
CA LEU A 199 -1.58 -18.76 2.61
C LEU A 199 -1.09 -19.93 3.48
N ASN A 200 0.23 -20.11 3.47
CA ASN A 200 0.93 -21.16 4.19
C ASN A 200 1.99 -20.52 5.09
N PRO A 201 2.07 -20.89 6.39
CA PRO A 201 3.02 -20.30 7.33
C PRO A 201 4.47 -20.45 6.90
N GLU A 202 4.88 -21.62 6.42
CA GLU A 202 6.25 -21.88 5.97
C GLU A 202 6.64 -20.98 4.79
N ARG A 203 5.73 -20.87 3.81
CA ARG A 203 5.91 -19.95 2.66
C ARG A 203 6.06 -18.51 3.14
N LEU A 204 5.24 -18.08 4.08
CA LEU A 204 5.28 -16.72 4.60
C LEU A 204 6.58 -16.45 5.38
N ILE A 205 7.09 -17.44 6.13
CA ILE A 205 8.39 -17.34 6.80
C ILE A 205 9.50 -17.16 5.78
N ARG A 206 9.55 -17.99 4.72
CA ARG A 206 10.54 -17.86 3.63
C ARG A 206 10.47 -16.47 2.98
N ALA A 207 9.27 -15.97 2.71
CA ALA A 207 9.07 -14.65 2.09
C ALA A 207 9.51 -13.51 3.02
N LEU A 208 9.29 -13.61 4.33
CA LEU A 208 9.77 -12.64 5.32
C LEU A 208 11.29 -12.62 5.39
N ASP A 209 11.92 -13.80 5.42
CA ASP A 209 13.38 -13.94 5.48
C ASP A 209 14.02 -13.42 4.17
N TYR A 210 13.41 -13.72 3.01
CA TYR A 210 13.81 -13.17 1.72
C TYR A 210 13.72 -11.63 1.71
N ALA A 211 12.56 -11.08 2.06
CA ALA A 211 12.37 -9.62 2.06
C ALA A 211 13.39 -8.91 2.94
N GLN A 212 13.69 -9.45 4.12
CA GLN A 212 14.69 -8.92 5.03
C GLN A 212 16.10 -9.02 4.45
N LYS A 213 16.47 -10.18 3.89
CA LYS A 213 17.78 -10.42 3.27
C LYS A 213 18.01 -9.48 2.08
N MET A 214 16.98 -9.22 1.27
CA MET A 214 17.04 -8.33 0.10
C MET A 214 16.83 -6.86 0.44
N GLY A 215 16.79 -6.49 1.72
CA GLY A 215 16.85 -5.11 2.20
C GLY A 215 15.52 -4.35 2.17
N ALA A 216 14.38 -5.05 2.17
CA ALA A 216 13.09 -4.40 2.31
C ALA A 216 12.98 -3.68 3.65
N ARG A 217 12.55 -2.41 3.62
CA ARG A 217 12.38 -1.57 4.81
C ARG A 217 10.92 -1.40 5.21
N VAL A 218 10.00 -1.58 4.27
CA VAL A 218 8.56 -1.62 4.52
C VAL A 218 8.03 -2.96 4.02
N MET A 219 7.29 -3.67 4.85
CA MET A 219 6.62 -4.92 4.50
C MET A 219 5.12 -4.68 4.53
N SER A 220 4.45 -4.76 3.38
CA SER A 220 3.04 -4.39 3.20
C SER A 220 2.17 -5.64 3.16
N PHE A 221 1.26 -5.75 4.15
CA PHE A 221 0.31 -6.86 4.29
C PHE A 221 -1.13 -6.36 4.17
N SER A 222 -1.69 -6.43 2.98
CA SER A 222 -3.10 -6.13 2.70
C SER A 222 -4.02 -7.31 2.97
N ALA A 223 -3.54 -8.27 3.74
CA ALA A 223 -4.19 -9.52 4.05
C ALA A 223 -4.17 -9.79 5.56
N HIS A 224 -5.05 -10.68 6.02
CA HIS A 224 -5.10 -11.09 7.43
C HIS A 224 -5.50 -12.55 7.57
N TRP A 225 -5.14 -13.13 8.72
CA TRP A 225 -5.49 -14.49 9.11
C TRP A 225 -5.79 -14.58 10.62
N SER A 226 -6.58 -15.57 11.02
CA SER A 226 -7.08 -15.66 12.39
C SER A 226 -6.22 -16.49 13.35
N THR A 227 -5.34 -17.35 12.82
CA THR A 227 -4.51 -18.28 13.62
C THR A 227 -3.06 -18.18 13.19
N THR A 228 -2.14 -18.41 14.12
CA THR A 228 -0.70 -18.36 13.86
C THR A 228 -0.02 -19.64 14.35
N THR A 229 1.27 -19.78 14.12
CA THR A 229 2.14 -20.83 14.66
C THR A 229 3.32 -20.21 15.38
N PRO A 230 3.96 -20.93 16.34
CA PRO A 230 5.14 -20.42 17.05
C PRO A 230 6.27 -19.98 16.10
N GLU A 231 6.46 -20.71 14.99
CA GLU A 231 7.49 -20.42 13.99
C GLU A 231 7.19 -19.13 13.24
N LEU A 232 5.91 -18.91 12.87
CA LEU A 232 5.46 -17.68 12.21
C LEU A 232 5.54 -16.48 13.16
N ASP A 233 5.15 -16.66 14.43
CA ASP A 233 5.28 -15.65 15.47
C ASP A 233 6.74 -15.23 15.65
N ALA A 234 7.66 -16.21 15.68
CA ALA A 234 9.09 -15.96 15.78
C ALA A 234 9.63 -15.21 14.56
N ALA A 235 9.14 -15.54 13.35
CA ALA A 235 9.53 -14.84 12.12
C ALA A 235 9.08 -13.37 12.14
N PHE A 236 7.83 -13.11 12.51
CA PHE A 236 7.36 -11.73 12.66
C PHE A 236 8.06 -10.97 13.78
N ALA A 237 8.38 -11.63 14.90
CA ALA A 237 9.14 -11.01 15.99
C ALA A 237 10.56 -10.59 15.53
N ARG A 238 11.24 -11.43 14.72
CA ARG A 238 12.55 -11.06 14.15
C ARG A 238 12.46 -9.78 13.32
N VAL A 239 11.46 -9.68 12.46
CA VAL A 239 11.28 -8.52 11.56
C VAL A 239 10.76 -7.30 12.32
N ALA A 240 9.73 -7.46 13.16
CA ALA A 240 8.94 -6.36 13.68
C ALA A 240 9.23 -5.98 15.15
N ASP A 241 10.10 -6.73 15.85
CA ASP A 241 10.37 -6.47 17.26
C ASP A 241 11.86 -6.59 17.63
N ALA A 242 12.56 -7.61 17.19
CA ALA A 242 13.97 -7.80 17.50
C ALA A 242 14.86 -6.71 16.85
N PRO A 243 15.99 -6.35 17.47
CA PRO A 243 17.04 -5.60 16.77
C PRO A 243 17.46 -6.33 15.50
N SER A 244 17.85 -5.60 14.45
CA SER A 244 18.38 -6.26 13.26
C SER A 244 19.63 -7.09 13.61
N PRO A 245 19.69 -8.35 13.16
CA PRO A 245 20.86 -9.20 13.43
C PRO A 245 22.11 -8.73 12.69
N ASN A 246 21.95 -7.94 11.64
CA ASN A 246 23.06 -7.49 10.81
C ASN A 246 23.52 -6.08 11.20
N PRO A 247 24.78 -5.87 11.57
CA PRO A 247 25.31 -4.53 11.79
C PRO A 247 25.14 -3.67 10.53
N GLY A 248 24.49 -2.52 10.68
CA GLY A 248 24.21 -1.62 9.55
C GLY A 248 22.90 -1.89 8.81
N ASP A 249 22.20 -2.98 9.08
CA ASP A 249 20.85 -3.19 8.58
C ASP A 249 19.90 -2.19 9.26
N PRO A 250 19.20 -1.37 8.49
CA PRO A 250 18.28 -0.38 9.04
C PRO A 250 17.06 -1.00 9.72
N GLY A 251 16.80 -2.30 9.54
CA GLY A 251 15.57 -2.98 9.95
C GLY A 251 14.37 -2.63 9.09
N ALA A 252 13.25 -3.29 9.33
CA ALA A 252 12.00 -3.09 8.60
C ALA A 252 10.83 -2.74 9.52
N ILE A 253 9.82 -2.11 8.96
CA ILE A 253 8.50 -1.93 9.56
C ILE A 253 7.47 -2.78 8.82
N VAL A 254 6.49 -3.30 9.53
CA VAL A 254 5.36 -4.04 8.95
C VAL A 254 4.15 -3.12 8.95
N VAL A 255 3.56 -2.90 7.78
CA VAL A 255 2.28 -2.19 7.63
C VAL A 255 1.19 -3.22 7.44
N ALA A 256 0.25 -3.26 8.37
CA ALA A 256 -0.76 -4.30 8.46
C ALA A 256 -2.17 -3.75 8.30
N SER A 257 -3.00 -4.44 7.54
CA SER A 257 -4.42 -4.12 7.37
C SER A 257 -5.20 -4.39 8.65
N VAL A 258 -6.04 -3.44 9.06
CA VAL A 258 -7.11 -3.68 10.03
C VAL A 258 -8.37 -4.04 9.23
N PRO A 259 -8.86 -5.30 9.35
CA PRO A 259 -9.99 -5.76 8.54
C PRO A 259 -11.26 -4.95 8.76
N ASN A 260 -12.11 -4.88 7.72
CA ASN A 260 -13.42 -4.23 7.77
C ASN A 260 -14.59 -5.23 7.69
N LYS A 261 -14.42 -6.40 8.32
CA LYS A 261 -15.43 -7.48 8.29
C LYS A 261 -16.27 -7.61 9.55
N GLY A 262 -16.16 -6.67 10.49
CA GLY A 262 -16.92 -6.70 11.74
C GLY A 262 -16.43 -7.76 12.75
N GLU A 263 -15.24 -8.29 12.56
CA GLU A 263 -14.61 -9.21 13.53
C GLU A 263 -14.33 -8.47 14.85
N ALA A 264 -14.44 -9.16 15.97
CA ALA A 264 -14.23 -8.57 17.29
C ALA A 264 -12.80 -8.06 17.52
N ALA A 265 -11.83 -8.65 16.82
CA ALA A 265 -10.42 -8.26 16.87
C ALA A 265 -9.79 -8.31 15.48
N ALA A 266 -8.75 -7.53 15.29
CA ALA A 266 -7.93 -7.62 14.10
C ALA A 266 -7.23 -8.99 14.04
N GLY A 267 -7.19 -9.61 12.85
CA GLY A 267 -6.36 -10.79 12.60
C GLY A 267 -4.87 -10.44 12.51
N TYR A 268 -4.04 -11.47 12.36
CA TYR A 268 -2.61 -11.29 12.11
C TYR A 268 -2.36 -10.78 10.67
N PRO A 269 -1.32 -9.97 10.43
CA PRO A 269 -0.29 -9.55 11.39
C PRO A 269 -0.68 -8.33 12.25
N ALA A 270 -1.84 -7.69 12.02
CA ALA A 270 -2.25 -6.52 12.80
C ALA A 270 -2.44 -6.83 14.30
N ALA A 271 -2.78 -8.08 14.66
CA ALA A 271 -2.94 -8.51 16.04
C ALA A 271 -1.62 -8.61 16.84
N TYR A 272 -0.47 -8.71 16.17
CA TYR A 272 0.81 -8.78 16.89
C TYR A 272 1.09 -7.51 17.70
N PRO A 273 1.58 -7.65 18.96
CA PRO A 273 1.91 -6.52 19.81
C PRO A 273 3.29 -5.93 19.53
N PHE A 274 3.93 -6.29 18.42
CA PHE A 274 5.30 -5.92 18.12
C PHE A 274 5.45 -4.42 17.80
N ARG A 275 6.56 -3.84 18.21
CA ARG A 275 6.80 -2.39 18.21
C ARG A 275 6.90 -1.75 16.82
N ARG A 276 7.26 -2.55 15.79
CA ARG A 276 7.37 -2.09 14.40
C ARG A 276 6.18 -2.47 13.52
N ILE A 277 5.05 -2.83 14.13
CA ILE A 277 3.78 -2.98 13.42
C ILE A 277 3.07 -1.62 13.37
N VAL A 278 2.83 -1.14 12.16
CA VAL A 278 2.01 0.05 11.88
C VAL A 278 0.70 -0.43 11.24
N ARG A 279 -0.42 -0.07 11.83
CA ARG A 279 -1.74 -0.56 11.42
C ARG A 279 -2.49 0.49 10.62
N ALA A 280 -2.95 0.10 9.45
CA ALA A 280 -3.79 0.92 8.60
C ALA A 280 -5.26 0.69 8.95
N VAL A 281 -5.89 1.71 9.55
CA VAL A 281 -7.32 1.72 9.87
C VAL A 281 -8.07 2.32 8.69
N PRO A 282 -9.01 1.59 8.07
CA PRO A 282 -9.69 2.05 6.87
C PRO A 282 -10.66 3.20 7.17
N ILE A 283 -10.52 4.31 6.42
CA ILE A 283 -11.38 5.49 6.53
C ILE A 283 -11.89 5.96 5.18
N GLY A 284 -13.04 6.61 5.20
CA GLY A 284 -13.58 7.37 4.07
C GLY A 284 -12.97 8.77 3.96
N ASN A 285 -13.30 9.47 2.87
CA ASN A 285 -12.93 10.87 2.66
C ASN A 285 -13.65 11.87 3.60
N ASP A 286 -14.67 11.40 4.29
CA ASP A 286 -15.42 12.08 5.34
C ASP A 286 -14.80 11.97 6.73
N ASN A 287 -13.62 11.37 6.86
CA ASN A 287 -12.93 11.05 8.11
C ASN A 287 -13.66 10.01 8.98
N ILE A 288 -14.61 9.28 8.43
CA ILE A 288 -15.32 8.22 9.15
C ILE A 288 -14.56 6.91 8.98
N ILE A 289 -14.37 6.18 10.08
CA ILE A 289 -13.85 4.82 10.04
C ILE A 289 -14.84 3.93 9.29
N SER A 290 -14.35 3.16 8.34
CA SER A 290 -15.20 2.31 7.49
C SER A 290 -16.07 1.37 8.34
N PRO A 291 -17.37 1.26 8.02
CA PRO A 291 -18.26 0.39 8.76
C PRO A 291 -17.73 -1.04 8.86
N GLY A 292 -17.85 -1.65 10.03
CA GLY A 292 -17.38 -3.01 10.25
C GLY A 292 -15.86 -3.14 10.45
N THR A 293 -15.11 -2.05 10.60
CA THR A 293 -13.68 -2.12 10.93
C THR A 293 -13.48 -2.83 12.26
N SER A 294 -12.59 -3.83 12.28
CA SER A 294 -12.27 -4.60 13.48
C SER A 294 -11.49 -3.75 14.50
N ALA A 295 -11.60 -4.10 15.79
CA ALA A 295 -10.80 -3.48 16.83
C ALA A 295 -9.30 -3.85 16.64
N ALA A 296 -8.44 -2.86 16.58
CA ALA A 296 -6.99 -3.06 16.55
C ALA A 296 -6.39 -2.95 17.96
N PRO A 297 -5.33 -3.74 18.28
CA PRO A 297 -4.62 -3.57 19.52
C PRO A 297 -4.06 -2.14 19.67
N PRO A 298 -3.83 -1.67 20.92
CA PRO A 298 -3.11 -0.42 21.14
C PRO A 298 -1.76 -0.40 20.43
N GLY A 299 -1.39 0.74 19.85
CA GLY A 299 -0.13 0.89 19.15
C GLY A 299 -0.15 1.97 18.08
N LEU A 300 0.59 1.76 17.01
CA LEU A 300 0.69 2.70 15.89
C LEU A 300 -0.48 2.44 14.91
N ASN A 301 -1.62 3.04 15.20
CA ASN A 301 -2.84 2.92 14.42
C ASN A 301 -3.09 4.25 13.69
N PHE A 302 -3.18 4.23 12.35
CA PHE A 302 -3.41 5.41 11.54
C PHE A 302 -4.57 5.21 10.58
N GLY A 303 -5.47 6.19 10.53
CA GLY A 303 -6.51 6.27 9.52
C GLY A 303 -5.91 6.54 8.15
N SER A 304 -6.22 5.71 7.17
CA SER A 304 -5.76 5.83 5.79
C SER A 304 -6.91 5.55 4.80
N PRO A 305 -6.93 6.21 3.64
CA PRO A 305 -8.03 6.10 2.67
C PRO A 305 -8.32 4.67 2.27
N SER A 306 -9.62 4.31 2.24
CA SER A 306 -10.10 2.96 1.91
C SER A 306 -11.18 2.92 0.84
N ALA A 307 -11.91 4.02 0.66
CA ALA A 307 -13.10 4.07 -0.18
C ALA A 307 -12.86 4.88 -1.46
N CYS A 308 -13.48 4.48 -2.57
CA CYS A 308 -13.36 5.17 -3.88
C CYS A 308 -11.89 5.44 -4.28
N VAL A 309 -11.04 4.43 -4.15
CA VAL A 309 -9.62 4.52 -4.47
C VAL A 309 -9.39 4.05 -5.89
N LEU A 310 -8.84 4.91 -6.73
CA LEU A 310 -8.42 4.59 -8.10
C LEU A 310 -7.04 3.91 -8.06
N GLY A 311 -6.90 2.79 -8.76
CA GLY A 311 -5.65 2.03 -8.87
C GLY A 311 -5.55 1.26 -10.18
N ALA A 312 -4.39 0.68 -10.46
CA ALA A 312 -4.13 -0.09 -11.67
C ALA A 312 -4.89 -1.42 -11.72
N SER A 313 -5.21 -1.89 -12.90
CA SER A 313 -5.91 -3.15 -13.16
C SER A 313 -5.09 -4.06 -14.07
N ALA A 314 -4.81 -5.30 -13.64
CA ALA A 314 -4.01 -6.25 -14.41
C ALA A 314 -4.73 -6.78 -15.67
N GLY A 315 -6.06 -6.92 -15.64
CA GLY A 315 -6.82 -7.59 -16.72
C GLY A 315 -6.88 -6.83 -18.04
N THR A 316 -6.67 -5.51 -18.04
CA THR A 316 -6.90 -4.65 -19.21
C THR A 316 -5.81 -3.61 -19.43
N LEU A 317 -4.68 -3.66 -18.69
CA LEU A 317 -3.69 -2.58 -18.63
C LEU A 317 -4.33 -1.21 -18.34
N GLY A 318 -5.44 -1.22 -17.61
CA GLY A 318 -6.26 -0.07 -17.30
C GLY A 318 -6.32 0.20 -15.80
N TYR A 319 -7.40 0.84 -15.40
CA TYR A 319 -7.61 1.30 -14.03
C TYR A 319 -9.00 0.90 -13.54
N ARG A 320 -9.13 0.77 -12.21
CA ARG A 320 -10.40 0.52 -11.56
C ARG A 320 -10.49 1.26 -10.23
N ILE A 321 -11.72 1.40 -9.72
CA ILE A 321 -11.95 1.94 -8.38
C ILE A 321 -12.32 0.80 -7.45
N GLU A 322 -11.71 0.79 -6.27
CA GLU A 322 -12.00 -0.19 -5.23
C GLU A 322 -12.26 0.45 -3.86
N HIS A 323 -12.83 -0.39 -2.98
CA HIS A 323 -13.10 -0.11 -1.59
C HIS A 323 -12.54 -1.25 -0.74
N GLY A 324 -11.83 -0.95 0.31
CA GLY A 324 -11.30 -1.99 1.19
C GLY A 324 -10.16 -1.53 2.09
N SER A 325 -10.00 -2.24 3.19
CA SER A 325 -8.89 -2.00 4.14
C SER A 325 -7.52 -2.24 3.50
N SER A 326 -7.45 -3.05 2.44
CA SER A 326 -6.24 -3.27 1.64
C SER A 326 -5.69 -1.98 1.05
N ASN A 327 -6.58 -1.10 0.53
CA ASN A 327 -6.20 0.20 -0.02
C ASN A 327 -5.50 1.06 1.02
N SER A 328 -6.05 1.09 2.24
CA SER A 328 -5.46 1.84 3.36
C SER A 328 -4.03 1.39 3.67
N THR A 329 -3.79 0.09 3.62
CA THR A 329 -2.48 -0.51 3.89
C THR A 329 -1.46 -0.13 2.81
N ALA A 330 -1.84 -0.27 1.54
CA ALA A 330 -0.97 0.06 0.42
C ALA A 330 -0.63 1.56 0.38
N ILE A 331 -1.63 2.44 0.55
CA ILE A 331 -1.42 3.89 0.61
C ILE A 331 -0.50 4.28 1.77
N LEU A 332 -0.73 3.72 2.96
CA LEU A 332 0.12 3.97 4.13
C LEU A 332 1.54 3.45 3.92
N SER A 333 1.71 2.29 3.28
CA SER A 333 3.03 1.73 2.96
C SER A 333 3.81 2.63 2.01
N GLY A 334 3.17 3.11 0.94
CA GLY A 334 3.76 4.07 -0.01
C GLY A 334 4.11 5.40 0.66
N LEU A 335 3.23 5.94 1.48
CA LEU A 335 3.45 7.16 2.24
C LEU A 335 4.67 7.04 3.16
N LEU A 336 4.75 5.96 3.94
CA LEU A 336 5.87 5.73 4.87
C LEU A 336 7.19 5.51 4.12
N ALA A 337 7.16 4.82 2.97
CA ALA A 337 8.34 4.65 2.14
C ALA A 337 8.82 5.99 1.55
N GLY A 338 7.93 6.79 1.00
CA GLY A 338 8.24 8.14 0.49
C GLY A 338 8.82 9.06 1.56
N LEU A 339 8.21 9.04 2.75
CA LEU A 339 8.72 9.79 3.91
C LEU A 339 10.12 9.30 4.32
N TRP A 340 10.31 8.00 4.40
CA TRP A 340 11.59 7.43 4.80
C TRP A 340 12.71 7.69 3.80
N ALA A 341 12.39 7.68 2.51
CA ALA A 341 13.33 8.03 1.44
C ALA A 341 13.70 9.52 1.42
N SER A 342 12.87 10.39 1.98
CA SER A 342 13.10 11.84 1.98
C SER A 342 14.18 12.25 2.98
N ALA A 343 14.97 13.28 2.64
CA ALA A 343 15.92 13.89 3.58
C ALA A 343 15.18 14.68 4.69
N PRO A 344 15.58 14.57 5.95
CA PRO A 344 16.78 13.90 6.47
C PRO A 344 16.57 12.44 6.91
N TYR A 345 15.43 11.82 6.61
CA TYR A 345 14.98 10.55 7.20
C TYR A 345 15.65 9.33 6.55
N ALA A 346 16.15 9.44 5.33
CA ALA A 346 16.77 8.34 4.59
C ALA A 346 17.91 7.60 5.33
N ARG A 347 18.54 8.29 6.29
CA ARG A 347 19.63 7.74 7.12
C ARG A 347 19.17 6.99 8.36
N PHE A 348 17.87 7.06 8.71
CA PHE A 348 17.37 6.46 9.94
C PHE A 348 17.20 4.95 9.78
N GLY A 349 17.50 4.18 10.83
CA GLY A 349 17.00 2.83 10.97
C GLY A 349 15.51 2.81 11.32
N ALA A 350 14.88 1.63 11.26
CA ALA A 350 13.45 1.46 11.49
C ALA A 350 12.98 2.02 12.84
N ASP A 351 13.72 1.73 13.91
CA ASP A 351 13.35 2.20 15.25
C ASP A 351 13.45 3.72 15.38
N GLU A 352 14.49 4.33 14.81
CA GLU A 352 14.65 5.78 14.82
C GLU A 352 13.60 6.47 13.95
N PHE A 353 13.29 5.91 12.77
CA PHE A 353 12.22 6.39 11.90
C PHE A 353 10.87 6.35 12.61
N LEU A 354 10.53 5.21 13.22
CA LEU A 354 9.28 5.07 13.97
C LEU A 354 9.21 6.04 15.15
N ALA A 355 10.28 6.22 15.90
CA ALA A 355 10.29 7.13 17.03
C ALA A 355 10.16 8.59 16.58
N LYS A 356 11.02 9.05 15.66
CA LYS A 356 11.12 10.47 15.29
C LYS A 356 10.08 10.94 14.29
N VAL A 357 9.61 10.04 13.41
CA VAL A 357 8.68 10.40 12.35
C VAL A 357 7.27 9.96 12.70
N VAL A 358 7.09 8.69 12.98
CA VAL A 358 5.75 8.12 13.17
C VAL A 358 5.18 8.48 14.53
N ARG A 359 5.89 8.19 15.64
CA ARG A 359 5.38 8.48 17.00
C ARG A 359 5.37 9.96 17.33
N ASP A 360 6.48 10.68 17.05
CA ASP A 360 6.59 12.07 17.50
C ASP A 360 5.83 13.05 16.63
N ARG A 361 5.60 12.73 15.36
CA ARG A 361 4.97 13.63 14.41
C ARG A 361 3.61 13.15 13.93
N MET A 362 3.52 11.99 13.29
CA MET A 362 2.24 11.51 12.75
C MET A 362 1.21 11.24 13.85
N SER A 363 1.62 10.64 14.98
CA SER A 363 0.68 10.39 16.10
C SER A 363 0.19 11.66 16.79
N ARG A 364 0.89 12.77 16.62
CA ARG A 364 0.52 14.09 17.21
C ARG A 364 -0.25 14.97 16.22
N THR A 365 -0.62 14.46 15.06
CA THR A 365 -1.46 15.22 14.13
C THR A 365 -2.77 15.62 14.82
N THR A 366 -3.23 16.83 14.56
CA THR A 366 -4.55 17.29 14.98
C THR A 366 -5.66 16.69 14.12
N ARG A 367 -5.32 16.22 12.93
CA ARG A 367 -6.26 15.54 12.03
C ARG A 367 -6.53 14.12 12.55
N ARG A 368 -7.77 13.88 12.93
CA ARG A 368 -8.22 12.56 13.43
C ARG A 368 -9.49 12.14 12.71
N SER A 369 -9.69 10.82 12.61
CA SER A 369 -11.00 10.29 12.21
C SER A 369 -12.06 10.65 13.26
N GLN A 370 -13.31 10.57 12.87
CA GLN A 370 -14.40 10.56 13.81
C GLN A 370 -14.33 9.27 14.67
N PRO A 371 -14.86 9.31 15.91
CA PRO A 371 -15.07 8.10 16.69
C PRO A 371 -15.93 7.10 15.91
N ASP A 372 -15.64 5.81 16.07
CA ASP A 372 -16.51 4.79 15.50
C ASP A 372 -17.78 4.57 16.34
N LEU A 373 -18.85 4.10 15.69
CA LEU A 373 -20.14 3.90 16.32
C LEU A 373 -20.16 2.75 17.33
N ARG A 374 -19.20 1.83 17.28
CA ARG A 374 -19.09 0.69 18.19
C ARG A 374 -18.30 0.99 19.44
N GLY A 375 -17.55 2.09 19.46
CA GLY A 375 -16.70 2.48 20.57
C GLY A 375 -15.32 1.79 20.58
N ASP A 376 -14.97 1.05 19.55
CA ASP A 376 -13.62 0.44 19.41
C ASP A 376 -12.54 1.53 19.26
N TYR A 377 -12.91 2.68 18.70
CA TYR A 377 -12.05 3.84 18.52
C TYR A 377 -12.72 5.11 19.10
N PRO A 378 -12.93 5.20 20.41
CA PRO A 378 -13.76 6.24 21.04
C PRO A 378 -13.22 7.67 20.89
N LYS A 379 -11.94 7.81 20.54
CA LYS A 379 -11.27 9.11 20.26
C LYS A 379 -10.90 9.25 18.78
N GLY A 380 -11.40 8.37 17.91
CA GLY A 380 -10.90 8.23 16.56
C GLY A 380 -9.43 7.83 16.50
N VAL A 381 -8.87 7.75 15.32
CA VAL A 381 -7.44 7.49 15.09
C VAL A 381 -6.75 8.68 14.45
N PRO A 382 -5.44 8.91 14.70
CA PRO A 382 -4.67 9.88 13.94
C PRO A 382 -4.74 9.53 12.46
N LEU A 383 -4.91 10.53 11.59
CA LEU A 383 -4.87 10.30 10.14
C LEU A 383 -3.43 10.20 9.67
N ALA A 384 -3.17 9.31 8.72
CA ALA A 384 -1.91 9.26 8.01
C ALA A 384 -1.73 10.58 7.25
N ASP A 385 -0.68 11.34 7.57
CA ASP A 385 -0.54 12.71 7.09
C ASP A 385 0.94 13.14 7.02
N ALA A 386 1.45 13.28 5.80
CA ALA A 386 2.77 13.85 5.57
C ALA A 386 2.82 15.36 5.80
N CYS A 387 1.69 16.04 5.79
CA CYS A 387 1.62 17.50 5.94
C CYS A 387 2.16 17.97 7.28
N THR A 388 1.86 17.25 8.35
CA THR A 388 2.42 17.53 9.69
C THR A 388 3.95 17.50 9.72
N LEU A 389 4.58 16.85 8.74
CA LEU A 389 6.03 16.71 8.62
C LEU A 389 6.65 17.82 7.77
N ALA A 390 5.91 18.36 6.81
CA ALA A 390 6.38 19.37 5.86
C ALA A 390 6.40 20.81 6.45
N THR A 391 5.61 21.07 7.50
CA THR A 391 5.35 22.44 8.03
C THR A 391 6.55 23.16 8.67
N LYS A 392 7.71 22.53 8.82
CA LYS A 392 8.94 23.27 9.17
C LYS A 392 9.49 24.11 8.02
N ARG A 393 8.99 23.99 6.78
CA ARG A 393 9.55 24.66 5.59
C ARG A 393 8.54 25.44 4.74
N ARG A 394 7.22 25.32 4.97
CA ARG A 394 6.20 26.09 4.25
C ARG A 394 5.11 26.53 5.21
N SER A 395 4.53 27.70 4.98
CA SER A 395 3.46 28.27 5.81
C SER A 395 2.28 27.30 5.93
N ALA A 396 1.63 27.30 7.09
CA ALA A 396 0.48 26.46 7.42
C ALA A 396 -0.70 26.52 6.42
N SER A 397 -0.65 27.41 5.44
CA SER A 397 -1.67 27.60 4.40
C SER A 397 -1.73 26.48 3.34
N VAL A 398 -0.75 25.57 3.29
CA VAL A 398 -0.70 24.48 2.30
C VAL A 398 -1.40 23.22 2.77
N CYS A 399 -1.63 23.10 4.09
CA CYS A 399 -2.26 21.93 4.71
C CYS A 399 -3.71 22.29 5.11
N LEU A 400 -4.56 22.56 4.14
CA LEU A 400 -5.95 22.95 4.39
C LEU A 400 -6.80 21.75 4.82
N GLU A 401 -7.59 21.94 5.88
CA GLU A 401 -8.67 21.01 6.23
C GLU A 401 -9.65 20.90 5.06
N PRO A 402 -10.05 19.71 4.63
CA PRO A 402 -11.13 19.54 3.67
C PRO A 402 -12.42 20.14 4.28
N GLY A 403 -12.89 21.26 3.79
CA GLY A 403 -14.16 21.87 4.21
C GLY A 403 -14.11 23.27 4.83
N GLN A 404 -12.95 23.93 4.97
CA GLN A 404 -12.90 25.29 5.56
C GLN A 404 -12.81 26.46 4.55
N GLU A 405 -13.04 26.25 3.27
CA GLU A 405 -13.19 27.34 2.30
C GLU A 405 -14.65 27.78 2.07
N GLN A 406 -15.39 28.09 3.13
CA GLN A 406 -16.59 28.95 3.00
C GLN A 406 -16.58 29.97 4.15
N GLY A 407 -15.99 31.12 3.89
CA GLY A 407 -16.11 32.25 4.83
C GLY A 407 -14.98 33.26 4.82
N ARG A 408 -14.55 33.74 3.65
CA ARG A 408 -13.92 35.05 3.52
C ARG A 408 -14.24 35.65 2.15
N SER A 409 -15.46 36.17 2.05
CA SER A 409 -15.79 37.25 1.14
C SER A 409 -16.61 38.26 1.93
N GLN A 410 -15.93 39.24 2.47
CA GLN A 410 -16.40 40.63 2.54
C GLN A 410 -15.21 41.52 2.79
#